data_91ff6b4d40ee3f50948910768e17b751
#
_entry.id   91ff6b4d40ee3f50948910768e17b751
#
_cell.length_a   1.000
_cell.length_b   1.000
_cell.length_c   1.000
_cell.angle_alpha   90.00
_cell.angle_beta   90.00
_cell.angle_gamma   90.00
#
_symmetry.space_group_name_H-M   'P 1'
#
loop_
_entity.id
_entity.type
_entity.pdbx_description
1 polymer ?
#
loop_
_entity_poly.entity_id
_entity_poly.type
_entity_poly.pdbx_seq_one_letter_code
_entity_poly.pdbx_strand_id
1 'polypeptide(L)'
;MWDYGYWITGLSERTTLIDNATLGDKQIQRVATIFLSSPDDAWTLSRILDVDYLVVFVIGDSLMAEHEGKTLYALGSGGDETKIHAFMKIIGLNPDKYLYPDNTFKNNFLNETLLGKLIPFTPIVYHNFATGDQSSSHKSGYTPIFIKDIKFNSDTNTPFNLVYGSSSFTSDNRGPLDAVLVYKINENYKPSSETPQEIIDDFKLPN
;
A
#
# COMPACT_ATOMS: atom_id res chain seq x y z
N MET A 1 4.05 8.53 2.62
CA MET A 1 5.04 8.19 1.59
C MET A 1 5.98 9.37 1.36
N TRP A 2 7.11 9.27 0.61
CA TRP A 2 8.11 10.38 0.55
C TRP A 2 7.56 11.71 0.01
N ASP A 3 6.61 11.68 -0.92
CA ASP A 3 6.06 12.91 -1.53
C ASP A 3 5.37 13.85 -0.53
N TYR A 4 4.98 13.35 0.64
CA TYR A 4 4.24 14.13 1.63
C TYR A 4 5.10 14.51 2.84
N GLY A 5 6.33 14.00 2.93
CA GLY A 5 7.20 14.19 4.09
C GLY A 5 7.42 15.66 4.41
N TYR A 6 7.73 16.47 3.42
CA TYR A 6 7.92 17.91 3.58
C TYR A 6 6.69 18.61 4.18
N TRP A 7 5.51 18.30 3.64
CA TRP A 7 4.25 18.89 4.11
C TRP A 7 3.88 18.41 5.52
N ILE A 8 4.09 17.13 5.81
CA ILE A 8 3.86 16.58 7.14
C ILE A 8 4.78 17.25 8.14
N THR A 9 6.08 17.34 7.86
CA THR A 9 7.05 17.98 8.77
C THR A 9 6.72 19.46 8.97
N GLY A 10 6.43 20.20 7.89
CA GLY A 10 6.20 21.65 7.96
C GLY A 10 4.87 22.04 8.59
N LEU A 11 3.81 21.23 8.44
CA LEU A 11 2.47 21.57 8.89
C LEU A 11 2.06 20.90 10.21
N SER A 12 2.58 19.71 10.50
CA SER A 12 2.20 18.95 11.69
C SER A 12 3.26 18.91 12.79
N GLU A 13 4.44 19.49 12.54
CA GLU A 13 5.60 19.45 13.44
C GLU A 13 6.03 18.01 13.80
N ARG A 14 5.78 17.04 12.89
CA ARG A 14 6.13 15.64 13.05
C ARG A 14 7.33 15.29 12.18
N THR A 15 8.28 14.58 12.75
CA THR A 15 9.43 14.06 12.00
C THR A 15 8.99 13.00 11.00
N THR A 16 9.48 13.09 9.77
CA THR A 16 9.29 12.08 8.74
C THR A 16 10.62 11.41 8.37
N LEU A 17 10.59 10.12 8.02
CA LEU A 17 11.80 9.39 7.63
C LEU A 17 12.37 9.87 6.31
N ILE A 18 11.50 10.30 5.41
CA ILE A 18 11.86 10.79 4.07
C ILE A 18 10.87 11.87 3.63
N ASP A 19 11.33 12.71 2.73
CA ASP A 19 10.53 13.73 2.09
C ASP A 19 10.76 13.74 0.55
N ASN A 20 10.11 14.65 -0.14
CA ASN A 20 10.20 14.78 -1.60
C ASN A 20 11.55 15.39 -2.10
N ALA A 21 12.42 15.86 -1.21
CA ALA A 21 13.76 16.27 -1.58
C ALA A 21 14.67 15.10 -1.98
N THR A 22 14.31 13.87 -1.55
CA THR A 22 14.96 12.61 -1.95
C THR A 22 16.49 12.59 -1.78
N LEU A 23 17.00 13.29 -0.77
CA LEU A 23 18.45 13.49 -0.55
C LEU A 23 19.15 12.27 0.09
N GLY A 24 18.45 11.20 0.38
CA GLY A 24 19.00 10.03 1.06
C GLY A 24 18.67 8.73 0.36
N ASP A 25 19.49 8.27 -0.58
CA ASP A 25 19.23 7.01 -1.33
C ASP A 25 18.94 5.82 -0.42
N LYS A 26 19.71 5.66 0.68
CA LYS A 26 19.50 4.58 1.64
C LYS A 26 18.16 4.70 2.42
N GLN A 27 17.75 5.92 2.76
CA GLN A 27 16.47 6.12 3.44
C GLN A 27 15.29 5.76 2.54
N ILE A 28 15.36 6.15 1.27
CA ILE A 28 14.34 5.75 0.28
C ILE A 28 14.34 4.24 0.09
N GLN A 29 15.53 3.61 0.02
CA GLN A 29 15.66 2.16 -0.06
C GLN A 29 15.05 1.46 1.15
N ARG A 30 15.31 1.95 2.38
CA ARG A 30 14.69 1.42 3.62
C ARG A 30 13.16 1.49 3.56
N VAL A 31 12.62 2.64 3.16
CA VAL A 31 11.16 2.79 3.04
C VAL A 31 10.59 1.88 1.96
N ALA A 32 11.23 1.76 0.79
CA ALA A 32 10.82 0.82 -0.24
C ALA A 32 10.85 -0.63 0.25
N THR A 33 11.87 -1.00 1.04
CA THR A 33 11.98 -2.33 1.66
C THR A 33 10.82 -2.57 2.62
N ILE A 34 10.50 -1.62 3.52
CA ILE A 34 9.35 -1.75 4.43
C ILE A 34 8.06 -2.00 3.64
N PHE A 35 7.77 -1.17 2.63
CA PHE A 35 6.51 -1.25 1.90
C PHE A 35 6.36 -2.51 1.03
N LEU A 36 7.46 -3.11 0.57
CA LEU A 36 7.44 -4.34 -0.23
C LEU A 36 7.74 -5.62 0.56
N SER A 37 8.01 -5.51 1.85
CA SER A 37 8.13 -6.67 2.77
C SER A 37 6.77 -7.22 3.18
N SER A 38 6.79 -8.42 3.76
CA SER A 38 5.62 -8.97 4.44
C SER A 38 5.19 -8.06 5.59
N PRO A 39 3.92 -8.08 6.03
CA PRO A 39 3.50 -7.27 7.18
C PRO A 39 4.31 -7.51 8.46
N ASP A 40 4.75 -8.73 8.73
CA ASP A 40 5.56 -9.10 9.89
C ASP A 40 6.97 -8.48 9.81
N ASP A 41 7.64 -8.64 8.66
CA ASP A 41 8.96 -8.03 8.43
C ASP A 41 8.86 -6.51 8.44
N ALA A 42 7.85 -5.95 7.78
CA ALA A 42 7.62 -4.51 7.75
C ALA A 42 7.40 -3.93 9.15
N TRP A 43 6.69 -4.65 10.04
CA TRP A 43 6.54 -4.26 11.43
C TRP A 43 7.89 -4.23 12.15
N THR A 44 8.68 -5.30 12.03
CA THR A 44 10.02 -5.40 12.63
C THR A 44 10.94 -4.26 12.15
N LEU A 45 10.99 -4.03 10.84
CA LEU A 45 11.81 -2.96 10.22
C LEU A 45 11.35 -1.56 10.63
N SER A 46 10.04 -1.34 10.72
CA SER A 46 9.47 -0.08 11.18
C SER A 46 9.83 0.21 12.65
N ARG A 47 9.84 -0.83 13.51
CA ARG A 47 10.27 -0.70 14.91
C ARG A 47 11.76 -0.36 15.05
N ILE A 48 12.61 -0.88 14.15
CA ILE A 48 14.04 -0.54 14.11
C ILE A 48 14.26 0.95 13.82
N LEU A 49 13.39 1.57 13.02
CA LEU A 49 13.46 3.00 12.67
C LEU A 49 12.62 3.90 13.58
N ASP A 50 12.05 3.36 14.65
CA ASP A 50 11.19 4.10 15.59
C ASP A 50 10.01 4.80 14.91
N VAL A 51 9.38 4.11 13.95
CA VAL A 51 8.20 4.60 13.22
C VAL A 51 6.95 4.38 14.06
N ASP A 52 6.15 5.42 14.25
CA ASP A 52 4.84 5.35 14.93
C ASP A 52 3.69 5.19 13.96
N TYR A 53 3.78 5.85 12.80
CA TYR A 53 2.67 5.94 11.84
C TYR A 53 3.13 5.75 10.40
N LEU A 54 2.26 5.13 9.60
CA LEU A 54 2.37 5.07 8.15
C LEU A 54 1.23 5.89 7.53
N VAL A 55 1.58 6.69 6.52
CA VAL A 55 0.61 7.49 5.78
C VAL A 55 0.60 7.03 4.32
N VAL A 56 -0.57 6.71 3.81
CA VAL A 56 -0.77 6.36 2.40
C VAL A 56 -1.90 7.19 1.79
N PHE A 57 -1.73 7.51 0.52
CA PHE A 57 -2.72 8.15 -0.31
C PHE A 57 -3.30 7.12 -1.28
N VAL A 58 -4.61 7.04 -1.35
CA VAL A 58 -5.30 6.07 -2.20
C VAL A 58 -6.29 6.77 -3.12
N ILE A 59 -6.35 6.34 -4.37
CA ILE A 59 -7.33 6.80 -5.35
C ILE A 59 -8.09 5.58 -5.86
N GLY A 60 -9.42 5.67 -5.82
CA GLY A 60 -10.33 4.70 -6.42
C GLY A 60 -11.29 5.41 -7.36
N ASP A 61 -11.16 5.15 -8.66
CA ASP A 61 -12.09 5.66 -9.66
C ASP A 61 -13.39 4.87 -9.58
N SER A 62 -14.49 5.52 -9.19
CA SER A 62 -15.79 4.89 -9.12
C SER A 62 -16.27 4.51 -10.52
N LEU A 63 -16.68 3.26 -10.67
CA LEU A 63 -17.28 2.76 -11.91
C LEU A 63 -18.79 3.05 -12.01
N MET A 64 -19.34 3.80 -11.05
CA MET A 64 -20.78 4.09 -10.93
C MET A 64 -21.65 2.82 -10.93
N ALA A 65 -21.10 1.72 -10.43
CA ALA A 65 -21.71 0.40 -10.37
C ALA A 65 -21.48 -0.20 -8.96
N GLU A 66 -22.28 -1.19 -8.62
CA GLU A 66 -22.24 -1.86 -7.31
C GLU A 66 -22.22 -3.38 -7.46
N HIS A 67 -21.63 -4.04 -6.49
CA HIS A 67 -21.71 -5.47 -6.28
C HIS A 67 -22.01 -5.73 -4.80
N GLU A 68 -23.11 -6.43 -4.52
CA GLU A 68 -23.57 -6.72 -3.14
C GLU A 68 -23.65 -5.46 -2.24
N GLY A 69 -24.14 -4.34 -2.80
CA GLY A 69 -24.25 -3.06 -2.10
C GLY A 69 -22.94 -2.29 -1.88
N LYS A 70 -21.83 -2.78 -2.44
CA LYS A 70 -20.51 -2.09 -2.40
C LYS A 70 -20.19 -1.44 -3.73
N THR A 71 -19.75 -0.19 -3.70
CA THR A 71 -19.29 0.54 -4.91
C THR A 71 -18.08 -0.16 -5.53
N LEU A 72 -18.09 -0.25 -6.85
CA LEU A 72 -17.00 -0.81 -7.64
C LEU A 72 -16.01 0.28 -8.06
N TYR A 73 -14.71 -0.05 -7.97
CA TYR A 73 -13.60 0.86 -8.26
C TYR A 73 -12.62 0.26 -9.25
N ALA A 74 -11.99 1.14 -10.04
CA ALA A 74 -10.72 0.88 -10.72
C ALA A 74 -9.61 1.60 -9.97
N LEU A 75 -8.39 1.04 -9.97
CA LEU A 75 -7.19 1.66 -9.40
C LEU A 75 -6.22 2.06 -10.52
N GLY A 76 -5.23 2.90 -10.19
CA GLY A 76 -4.18 3.28 -11.11
C GLY A 76 -4.16 4.75 -11.50
N SER A 77 -5.02 5.58 -10.89
CA SER A 77 -5.10 7.02 -11.16
C SER A 77 -4.13 7.87 -10.33
N GLY A 78 -3.10 7.26 -9.71
CA GLY A 78 -2.02 7.98 -9.04
C GLY A 78 -1.99 7.85 -7.52
N GLY A 79 -2.70 6.89 -6.95
CA GLY A 79 -2.53 6.49 -5.55
C GLY A 79 -1.15 5.86 -5.29
N ASP A 80 -0.87 5.61 -4.02
CA ASP A 80 0.44 5.09 -3.60
C ASP A 80 0.72 3.65 -4.09
N GLU A 81 -0.31 2.92 -4.53
CA GLU A 81 -0.16 1.61 -5.20
C GLU A 81 0.70 1.72 -6.47
N THR A 82 0.64 2.84 -7.18
CA THR A 82 1.42 3.05 -8.41
C THR A 82 2.93 3.16 -8.15
N LYS A 83 3.34 3.44 -6.91
CA LYS A 83 4.75 3.54 -6.52
C LYS A 83 5.48 2.20 -6.44
N ILE A 84 4.76 1.09 -6.56
CA ILE A 84 5.37 -0.25 -6.60
C ILE A 84 6.51 -0.36 -7.63
N HIS A 85 6.34 0.26 -8.81
CA HIS A 85 7.37 0.25 -9.85
C HIS A 85 8.67 0.93 -9.40
N ALA A 86 8.55 2.12 -8.78
CA ALA A 86 9.69 2.83 -8.25
C ALA A 86 10.34 2.06 -7.10
N PHE A 87 9.56 1.52 -6.18
CA PHE A 87 10.07 0.73 -5.06
C PHE A 87 10.81 -0.51 -5.52
N MET A 88 10.25 -1.30 -6.44
CA MET A 88 10.95 -2.47 -6.97
C MET A 88 12.27 -2.11 -7.64
N LYS A 89 12.30 -1.02 -8.42
CA LYS A 89 13.54 -0.53 -9.04
C LYS A 89 14.58 -0.12 -7.99
N ILE A 90 14.16 0.57 -6.94
CA ILE A 90 15.04 1.08 -5.87
C ILE A 90 15.70 -0.08 -5.11
N ILE A 91 14.97 -1.15 -4.81
CA ILE A 91 15.50 -2.31 -4.07
C ILE A 91 15.94 -3.46 -4.98
N GLY A 92 15.99 -3.26 -6.30
CA GLY A 92 16.49 -4.25 -7.25
C GLY A 92 15.60 -5.49 -7.43
N LEU A 93 14.31 -5.39 -7.12
CA LEU A 93 13.36 -6.49 -7.33
C LEU A 93 12.91 -6.59 -8.79
N ASN A 94 12.81 -7.85 -9.27
CA ASN A 94 12.22 -8.13 -10.58
C ASN A 94 10.71 -7.76 -10.55
N PRO A 95 10.24 -6.88 -11.48
CA PRO A 95 8.82 -6.53 -11.60
C PRO A 95 7.89 -7.72 -11.74
N ASP A 96 8.33 -8.80 -12.40
CA ASP A 96 7.56 -10.02 -12.61
C ASP A 96 7.13 -10.70 -11.29
N LYS A 97 7.74 -10.33 -10.17
CA LYS A 97 7.33 -10.84 -8.86
C LYS A 97 5.90 -10.40 -8.51
N TYR A 98 5.55 -9.13 -8.78
CA TYR A 98 4.32 -8.51 -8.32
C TYR A 98 3.43 -7.96 -9.43
N LEU A 99 3.92 -7.86 -10.66
CA LEU A 99 3.20 -7.31 -11.79
C LEU A 99 3.09 -8.32 -12.93
N TYR A 100 2.00 -8.22 -13.67
CA TYR A 100 1.86 -8.84 -14.98
C TYR A 100 2.55 -7.98 -16.07
N PRO A 101 2.80 -8.52 -17.26
CA PRO A 101 3.46 -7.75 -18.35
C PRO A 101 2.71 -6.47 -18.79
N ASP A 102 1.42 -6.39 -18.51
CA ASP A 102 0.58 -5.21 -18.76
C ASP A 102 0.52 -4.24 -17.56
N ASN A 103 1.42 -4.41 -16.58
CA ASN A 103 1.50 -3.65 -15.32
C ASN A 103 0.31 -3.84 -14.36
N THR A 104 -0.58 -4.77 -14.61
CA THR A 104 -1.64 -5.14 -13.67
C THR A 104 -1.03 -5.79 -12.42
N PHE A 105 -1.54 -5.47 -11.25
CA PHE A 105 -1.08 -6.04 -9.98
C PHE A 105 -1.41 -7.53 -9.89
N LYS A 106 -0.44 -8.34 -9.48
CA LYS A 106 -0.68 -9.73 -9.10
C LYS A 106 -1.27 -9.79 -7.69
N ASN A 107 -2.02 -10.86 -7.42
CA ASN A 107 -2.63 -11.08 -6.11
C ASN A 107 -1.61 -11.15 -4.97
N ASN A 108 -0.39 -11.67 -5.23
CA ASN A 108 0.66 -11.72 -4.22
C ASN A 108 1.13 -10.32 -3.78
N PHE A 109 1.16 -9.31 -4.68
CA PHE A 109 1.40 -7.93 -4.26
C PHE A 109 0.36 -7.49 -3.23
N LEU A 110 -0.93 -7.65 -3.54
CA LEU A 110 -2.03 -7.19 -2.70
C LEU A 110 -2.14 -7.96 -1.37
N ASN A 111 -1.68 -9.22 -1.34
CA ASN A 111 -1.88 -10.11 -0.21
C ASN A 111 -0.63 -10.31 0.65
N GLU A 112 0.57 -10.15 0.10
CA GLU A 112 1.82 -10.50 0.78
C GLU A 112 2.65 -9.27 1.17
N THR A 113 2.49 -8.12 0.47
CA THR A 113 3.26 -6.91 0.79
C THR A 113 2.53 -5.99 1.76
N LEU A 114 3.30 -5.23 2.56
CA LEU A 114 2.72 -4.19 3.40
C LEU A 114 1.92 -3.19 2.57
N LEU A 115 2.50 -2.64 1.49
CA LEU A 115 1.81 -1.66 0.63
C LEU A 115 0.48 -2.22 0.12
N GLY A 116 0.48 -3.44 -0.41
CA GLY A 116 -0.74 -4.10 -0.86
C GLY A 116 -1.79 -4.28 0.24
N LYS A 117 -1.35 -4.48 1.50
CA LYS A 117 -2.26 -4.57 2.66
C LYS A 117 -2.77 -3.21 3.14
N LEU A 118 -1.96 -2.15 3.01
CA LEU A 118 -2.38 -0.78 3.36
C LEU A 118 -3.36 -0.19 2.35
N ILE A 119 -3.32 -0.63 1.08
CA ILE A 119 -4.31 -0.25 0.07
C ILE A 119 -5.65 -0.94 0.39
N PRO A 120 -6.72 -0.17 0.71
CA PRO A 120 -7.97 -0.71 1.24
C PRO A 120 -8.91 -1.19 0.11
N PHE A 121 -8.36 -1.96 -0.83
CA PHE A 121 -9.09 -2.47 -1.97
C PHE A 121 -8.76 -3.94 -2.22
N THR A 122 -9.80 -4.73 -2.52
CA THR A 122 -9.68 -6.15 -2.90
C THR A 122 -10.29 -6.37 -4.27
N PRO A 123 -9.55 -7.01 -5.21
CA PRO A 123 -10.08 -7.33 -6.53
C PRO A 123 -11.13 -8.43 -6.43
N ILE A 124 -12.25 -8.27 -7.13
CA ILE A 124 -13.34 -9.26 -7.15
C ILE A 124 -13.53 -9.90 -8.51
N VAL A 125 -13.19 -9.20 -9.59
CA VAL A 125 -13.36 -9.66 -10.98
C VAL A 125 -12.43 -8.88 -11.89
N TYR A 126 -12.09 -9.45 -13.04
CA TYR A 126 -11.40 -8.77 -14.14
C TYR A 126 -12.40 -8.53 -15.27
N HIS A 127 -12.46 -7.30 -15.78
CA HIS A 127 -13.44 -6.89 -16.80
C HIS A 127 -12.75 -6.36 -18.06
N ASN A 128 -13.19 -6.83 -19.22
CA ASN A 128 -12.78 -6.27 -20.50
C ASN A 128 -13.82 -5.24 -20.95
N PHE A 129 -13.50 -3.95 -20.84
CA PHE A 129 -14.42 -2.87 -21.21
C PHE A 129 -14.71 -2.78 -22.70
N ALA A 130 -13.90 -3.40 -23.58
CA ALA A 130 -14.13 -3.41 -25.02
C ALA A 130 -15.16 -4.48 -25.45
N THR A 131 -15.15 -5.65 -24.78
CA THR A 131 -16.04 -6.76 -25.14
C THR A 131 -17.20 -6.96 -24.15
N GLY A 132 -17.11 -6.39 -22.95
CA GLY A 132 -18.05 -6.61 -21.87
C GLY A 132 -17.82 -7.92 -21.09
N ASP A 133 -16.80 -8.70 -21.46
CA ASP A 133 -16.52 -9.98 -20.84
C ASP A 133 -15.93 -9.83 -19.42
N GLN A 134 -16.17 -10.85 -18.59
CA GLN A 134 -15.61 -10.94 -17.24
C GLN A 134 -14.78 -12.21 -17.06
N SER A 135 -13.82 -12.17 -16.12
CA SER A 135 -12.98 -13.30 -15.75
C SER A 135 -12.70 -13.27 -14.24
N SER A 136 -12.64 -14.44 -13.61
CA SER A 136 -12.21 -14.58 -12.22
C SER A 136 -10.69 -14.47 -12.02
N SER A 137 -9.93 -14.46 -13.12
CA SER A 137 -8.47 -14.36 -13.10
C SER A 137 -7.97 -13.38 -14.14
N HIS A 138 -6.74 -12.89 -13.94
CA HIS A 138 -6.09 -11.99 -14.90
C HIS A 138 -6.04 -12.59 -16.32
N LYS A 139 -6.35 -11.74 -17.28
CA LYS A 139 -6.12 -11.96 -18.72
C LYS A 139 -5.65 -10.64 -19.33
N SER A 140 -4.80 -10.71 -20.34
CA SER A 140 -4.36 -9.50 -21.06
C SER A 140 -5.57 -8.73 -21.64
N GLY A 141 -5.61 -7.43 -21.44
CA GLY A 141 -6.72 -6.55 -21.84
C GLY A 141 -7.91 -6.52 -20.86
N TYR A 142 -7.80 -7.17 -19.72
CA TYR A 142 -8.81 -7.11 -18.67
C TYR A 142 -8.31 -6.26 -17.49
N THR A 143 -9.15 -5.34 -17.03
CA THR A 143 -8.89 -4.46 -15.89
C THR A 143 -9.45 -5.10 -14.61
N PRO A 144 -8.69 -5.19 -13.52
CA PRO A 144 -9.20 -5.63 -12.24
C PRO A 144 -10.20 -4.61 -11.67
N ILE A 145 -11.32 -5.12 -11.18
CA ILE A 145 -12.37 -4.35 -10.52
C ILE A 145 -12.32 -4.65 -9.03
N PHE A 146 -12.37 -3.59 -8.23
CA PHE A 146 -12.13 -3.65 -6.79
C PHE A 146 -13.36 -3.22 -5.99
N ILE A 147 -13.46 -3.74 -4.79
CA ILE A 147 -14.32 -3.19 -3.72
C ILE A 147 -13.45 -2.61 -2.62
N LYS A 148 -14.00 -1.64 -1.87
CA LYS A 148 -13.37 -1.13 -0.65
C LYS A 148 -13.35 -2.24 0.40
N ASP A 149 -12.14 -2.53 0.93
CA ASP A 149 -11.89 -3.59 1.89
C ASP A 149 -10.67 -3.26 2.77
N ILE A 150 -10.92 -2.99 4.06
CA ILE A 150 -9.87 -2.64 5.03
C ILE A 150 -9.24 -3.93 5.55
N LYS A 151 -7.97 -4.17 5.20
CA LYS A 151 -7.24 -5.39 5.56
C LYS A 151 -6.60 -5.34 6.95
N PHE A 152 -6.30 -4.13 7.46
CA PHE A 152 -5.80 -3.90 8.81
C PHE A 152 -6.85 -3.19 9.63
N ASN A 153 -7.66 -3.97 10.33
CA ASN A 153 -8.73 -3.48 11.19
C ASN A 153 -8.28 -3.48 12.66
N SER A 154 -8.68 -2.45 13.42
CA SER A 154 -8.37 -2.30 14.86
C SER A 154 -8.91 -3.44 15.73
N ASP A 155 -9.89 -4.20 15.24
CA ASP A 155 -10.53 -5.29 15.98
C ASP A 155 -9.75 -6.61 15.96
N THR A 156 -8.64 -6.65 15.21
CA THR A 156 -7.79 -7.82 15.07
C THR A 156 -6.36 -7.51 15.52
N ASN A 157 -5.63 -8.52 16.01
CA ASN A 157 -4.21 -8.37 16.35
C ASN A 157 -3.38 -8.30 15.06
N THR A 158 -3.36 -7.12 14.43
CA THR A 158 -2.61 -6.82 13.21
C THR A 158 -1.40 -5.94 13.49
N PRO A 159 -0.33 -5.99 12.66
CA PRO A 159 0.87 -5.19 12.88
C PRO A 159 0.64 -3.68 12.75
N PHE A 160 -0.38 -3.29 12.01
CA PHE A 160 -0.77 -1.90 11.76
C PHE A 160 -2.28 -1.76 11.90
N ASN A 161 -2.74 -0.65 12.47
CA ASN A 161 -4.15 -0.38 12.67
C ASN A 161 -4.54 0.93 11.97
N LEU A 162 -5.57 0.90 11.13
CA LEU A 162 -6.12 2.13 10.55
C LEU A 162 -6.72 2.99 11.66
N VAL A 163 -6.13 4.17 11.88
CA VAL A 163 -6.55 5.12 12.93
C VAL A 163 -7.18 6.39 12.37
N TYR A 164 -6.99 6.67 11.09
CA TYR A 164 -7.59 7.80 10.42
C TYR A 164 -7.82 7.51 8.94
N GLY A 165 -8.97 7.90 8.45
CA GLY A 165 -9.29 8.01 7.03
C GLY A 165 -9.94 9.37 6.77
N SER A 166 -9.53 10.06 5.70
CA SER A 166 -10.16 11.33 5.32
C SER A 166 -11.65 11.15 5.00
N SER A 167 -12.41 12.25 4.98
CA SER A 167 -13.87 12.24 4.80
C SER A 167 -14.34 11.52 3.53
N SER A 168 -13.56 11.59 2.45
CA SER A 168 -13.83 10.85 1.22
C SER A 168 -13.81 9.33 1.43
N PHE A 169 -12.96 8.83 2.34
CA PHE A 169 -12.88 7.41 2.66
C PHE A 169 -14.00 6.94 3.59
N THR A 170 -14.37 7.77 4.56
CA THR A 170 -15.35 7.41 5.60
C THR A 170 -16.79 7.61 5.16
N SER A 171 -17.04 8.41 4.12
CA SER A 171 -18.37 8.62 3.57
C SER A 171 -18.85 7.41 2.75
N ASP A 172 -20.16 7.15 2.78
CA ASP A 172 -20.83 6.17 1.91
C ASP A 172 -21.09 6.72 0.49
N ASN A 173 -20.25 7.63 0.05
CA ASN A 173 -20.40 8.25 -1.25
C ASN A 173 -20.04 7.25 -2.38
N ARG A 174 -20.88 7.19 -3.41
CA ARG A 174 -20.66 6.38 -4.62
C ARG A 174 -19.68 7.02 -5.61
N GLY A 175 -19.15 8.19 -5.28
CA GLY A 175 -18.21 8.93 -6.12
C GLY A 175 -16.79 8.39 -6.09
N PRO A 176 -15.87 9.05 -6.81
CA PRO A 176 -14.45 8.77 -6.72
C PRO A 176 -13.96 8.87 -5.27
N LEU A 177 -12.98 8.05 -4.94
CA LEU A 177 -12.39 8.00 -3.61
C LEU A 177 -10.96 8.52 -3.68
N ASP A 178 -10.75 9.74 -3.17
CA ASP A 178 -9.42 10.35 -2.99
C ASP A 178 -9.18 10.48 -1.48
N ALA A 179 -8.32 9.63 -0.93
CA ALA A 179 -8.24 9.56 0.52
C ALA A 179 -6.81 9.44 1.04
N VAL A 180 -6.58 10.12 2.15
CA VAL A 180 -5.41 9.91 3.01
C VAL A 180 -5.80 8.95 4.12
N LEU A 181 -5.01 7.90 4.30
CA LEU A 181 -5.16 6.92 5.37
C LEU A 181 -3.93 6.98 6.27
N VAL A 182 -4.15 6.93 7.60
CA VAL A 182 -3.08 6.87 8.58
C VAL A 182 -3.22 5.57 9.37
N TYR A 183 -2.16 4.79 9.38
CA TYR A 183 -2.05 3.56 10.14
C TYR A 183 -1.07 3.75 11.29
N LYS A 184 -1.47 3.37 12.49
CA LYS A 184 -0.60 3.33 13.67
C LYS A 184 0.03 1.95 13.79
N ILE A 185 1.31 1.89 14.13
CA ILE A 185 1.99 0.64 14.47
C ILE A 185 1.40 0.08 15.77
N ASN A 186 1.07 -1.20 15.76
CA ASN A 186 0.62 -1.92 16.95
C ASN A 186 1.85 -2.38 17.74
N GLU A 187 2.18 -1.68 18.81
CA GLU A 187 3.35 -1.98 19.64
C GLU A 187 3.27 -3.35 20.34
N ASN A 188 2.06 -3.87 20.53
CA ASN A 188 1.81 -5.16 21.19
C ASN A 188 1.74 -6.32 20.20
N TYR A 189 1.87 -6.06 18.91
CA TYR A 189 1.87 -7.10 17.89
C TYR A 189 3.07 -8.04 18.07
N LYS A 190 2.83 -9.32 17.83
CA LYS A 190 3.88 -10.34 17.82
C LYS A 190 3.91 -10.96 16.43
N PRO A 191 5.00 -10.74 15.67
CA PRO A 191 5.17 -11.36 14.36
C PRO A 191 5.01 -12.88 14.42
N SER A 192 4.42 -13.46 13.41
CA SER A 192 4.25 -14.91 13.28
C SER A 192 5.53 -15.60 12.79
N SER A 193 6.44 -14.83 12.20
CA SER A 193 7.75 -15.27 11.71
C SER A 193 8.84 -14.28 12.11
N GLU A 194 10.05 -14.78 12.31
CA GLU A 194 11.20 -13.91 12.54
C GLU A 194 11.69 -13.33 11.22
N THR A 195 11.98 -12.02 11.21
CA THR A 195 12.61 -11.36 10.05
C THR A 195 14.03 -11.89 9.89
N PRO A 196 14.45 -12.30 8.67
CA PRO A 196 15.79 -12.77 8.42
C PRO A 196 16.86 -11.78 8.90
N GLN A 197 17.86 -12.29 9.62
CA GLN A 197 18.91 -11.44 10.23
C GLN A 197 19.69 -10.63 9.18
N GLU A 198 19.88 -11.18 7.99
CA GLU A 198 20.51 -10.50 6.86
C GLU A 198 19.77 -9.21 6.48
N ILE A 199 18.44 -9.23 6.44
CA ILE A 199 17.61 -8.04 6.16
C ILE A 199 17.77 -7.02 7.28
N ILE A 200 17.81 -7.47 8.54
CA ILE A 200 17.99 -6.58 9.69
C ILE A 200 19.36 -5.90 9.67
N ASP A 201 20.40 -6.65 9.33
CA ASP A 201 21.77 -6.14 9.31
C ASP A 201 21.96 -5.11 8.20
N ASP A 202 21.48 -5.39 6.99
CA ASP A 202 21.47 -4.41 5.89
C ASP A 202 20.70 -3.13 6.23
N PHE A 203 19.60 -3.30 6.96
CA PHE A 203 18.72 -2.20 7.37
C PHE A 203 19.37 -1.28 8.43
N LYS A 204 20.21 -1.83 9.30
CA LYS A 204 20.92 -1.09 10.36
C LYS A 204 22.21 -0.43 9.91
N LEU A 205 22.74 -0.76 8.74
CA LEU A 205 23.98 -0.18 8.27
C LEU A 205 23.93 1.36 8.26
N PRO A 206 24.96 2.05 8.76
CA PRO A 206 25.03 3.51 8.77
C PRO A 206 25.00 4.07 7.34
N ASN A 207 24.51 5.28 7.22
CA ASN A 207 24.44 6.04 5.96
C ASN A 207 25.83 6.35 5.40
#